data_2216cd9707a3ec494db2b5d7196a8f53
#
_entry.id   2216cd9707a3ec494db2b5d7196a8f53
#
_cell.length_a   1.000
_cell.length_b   1.000
_cell.length_c   1.000
_cell.angle_alpha   90.00
_cell.angle_beta   90.00
_cell.angle_gamma   90.00
#
_symmetry.space_group_name_H-M   'P 1'
#
loop_
_entity.id
_entity.type
_entity.pdbx_description
1 polymer ?
#
loop_
_entity_poly.entity_id
_entity_poly.type
_entity_poly.pdbx_seq_one_letter_code
_entity_poly.pdbx_strand_id
1 'polypeptide(L)'
;MFSSPLSAHKVIEPGLNDNIVKGAFSATPQTRWNRLQQRDGKYQEVWTIDGDRLNRMVFYGGVPVGEPLLKERDKKRDPLPDVTGNMLLPDIPLLLERTYRTKYGIAIMSIGRQEPATLDGRTAIAFDYTFIDPEYEVETKGEAIAALENGRLYLVAFEAPAVYYFNRDIQKFRDLLKTVSLTK
;
A
#
# COMPACT_ATOMS: atom_id res chain seq x y z
N MET A 1 -4.63 -30.02 21.66
CA MET A 1 -5.47 -29.00 20.96
C MET A 1 -4.81 -27.65 21.17
N PHE A 2 -4.02 -27.17 20.24
CA PHE A 2 -3.46 -25.82 20.30
C PHE A 2 -4.36 -24.92 19.48
N SER A 3 -5.21 -24.14 20.16
CA SER A 3 -5.92 -23.03 19.56
C SER A 3 -4.89 -21.97 19.15
N SER A 4 -4.62 -21.84 17.86
CA SER A 4 -3.96 -20.66 17.35
C SER A 4 -4.81 -19.44 17.72
N PRO A 5 -4.25 -18.38 18.30
CA PRO A 5 -5.01 -17.19 18.56
C PRO A 5 -5.46 -16.64 17.19
N LEU A 6 -6.78 -16.61 16.98
CA LEU A 6 -7.40 -15.85 15.92
C LEU A 6 -6.86 -14.42 16.04
N SER A 7 -6.02 -14.01 15.13
CA SER A 7 -5.57 -12.62 15.02
C SER A 7 -6.83 -11.78 14.84
N ALA A 8 -7.21 -11.05 15.88
CA ALA A 8 -8.44 -10.26 15.90
C ALA A 8 -8.25 -9.06 14.96
N HIS A 9 -8.68 -9.21 13.71
CA HIS A 9 -8.72 -8.11 12.75
C HIS A 9 -9.71 -7.06 13.25
N LYS A 10 -9.32 -5.79 13.18
CA LYS A 10 -10.26 -4.71 13.48
C LYS A 10 -11.14 -4.47 12.27
N VAL A 11 -12.44 -4.59 12.44
CA VAL A 11 -13.42 -4.26 11.40
C VAL A 11 -13.44 -2.76 11.16
N ILE A 12 -13.38 -2.38 9.89
CA ILE A 12 -13.59 -1.02 9.38
C ILE A 12 -14.96 -1.01 8.74
N GLU A 13 -15.92 -0.39 9.41
CA GLU A 13 -17.27 -0.23 8.88
C GLU A 13 -17.32 0.88 7.81
N PRO A 14 -18.32 0.87 6.91
CA PRO A 14 -18.60 1.99 6.03
C PRO A 14 -18.78 3.30 6.82
N GLY A 15 -18.28 4.40 6.28
CA GLY A 15 -18.30 5.71 6.93
C GLY A 15 -16.90 6.28 7.14
N LEU A 16 -16.83 7.50 7.68
CA LEU A 16 -15.56 8.20 7.87
C LEU A 16 -14.64 7.46 8.84
N ASN A 17 -13.43 7.18 8.38
CA ASN A 17 -12.29 6.74 9.19
C ASN A 17 -11.18 7.78 9.09
N ASP A 18 -10.89 8.47 10.18
CA ASP A 18 -9.92 9.57 10.26
C ASP A 18 -8.58 9.16 10.92
N ASN A 19 -8.39 7.88 11.19
CA ASN A 19 -7.21 7.37 11.88
C ASN A 19 -6.49 6.24 11.08
N ILE A 20 -6.34 6.45 9.78
CA ILE A 20 -5.58 5.53 8.93
C ILE A 20 -4.09 5.90 9.03
N VAL A 21 -3.24 4.91 9.28
CA VAL A 21 -1.79 5.11 9.54
C VAL A 21 -1.57 6.19 10.60
N LYS A 22 -2.17 6.00 11.78
CA LYS A 22 -2.03 6.96 12.91
C LYS A 22 -2.46 8.39 12.56
N GLY A 23 -3.51 8.52 11.74
CA GLY A 23 -4.05 9.81 11.33
C GLY A 23 -3.34 10.46 10.13
N ALA A 24 -2.45 9.76 9.43
CA ALA A 24 -1.85 10.29 8.21
C ALA A 24 -2.84 10.41 7.04
N PHE A 25 -3.88 9.56 7.05
CA PHE A 25 -4.99 9.63 6.11
C PHE A 25 -6.33 9.62 6.83
N SER A 26 -7.33 10.19 6.18
CA SER A 26 -8.73 9.88 6.39
C SER A 26 -9.37 9.40 5.10
N ALA A 27 -10.40 8.56 5.21
CA ALA A 27 -11.16 8.08 4.06
C ALA A 27 -12.55 7.60 4.48
N THR A 28 -13.47 7.52 3.52
CA THR A 28 -14.85 7.05 3.74
C THR A 28 -15.13 5.81 2.91
N PRO A 29 -14.76 4.60 3.38
CA PRO A 29 -15.06 3.37 2.67
C PRO A 29 -16.56 3.19 2.53
N GLN A 30 -17.00 2.70 1.37
CA GLN A 30 -18.41 2.37 1.08
C GLN A 30 -18.77 0.94 1.46
N THR A 31 -17.74 0.10 1.64
CA THR A 31 -17.88 -1.31 2.01
C THR A 31 -17.07 -1.60 3.25
N ARG A 32 -17.43 -2.69 3.95
CA ARG A 32 -16.68 -3.18 5.11
C ARG A 32 -15.31 -3.71 4.68
N TRP A 33 -14.29 -3.38 5.49
CA TRP A 33 -12.94 -3.91 5.40
C TRP A 33 -12.49 -4.47 6.75
N ASN A 34 -11.43 -5.27 6.73
CA ASN A 34 -10.77 -5.75 7.93
C ASN A 34 -9.34 -5.19 7.97
N ARG A 35 -9.01 -4.42 8.99
CA ARG A 35 -7.66 -3.92 9.20
C ARG A 35 -6.79 -5.03 9.79
N LEU A 36 -5.68 -5.34 9.12
CA LEU A 36 -4.70 -6.28 9.65
C LEU A 36 -3.97 -5.67 10.86
N GLN A 37 -3.77 -6.46 11.91
CA GLN A 37 -3.02 -6.02 13.08
C GLN A 37 -1.52 -6.09 12.85
N GLN A 38 -1.06 -7.08 12.10
CA GLN A 38 0.35 -7.20 11.72
C GLN A 38 0.69 -6.17 10.65
N ARG A 39 1.80 -5.46 10.87
CA ARG A 39 2.33 -4.45 9.97
C ARG A 39 3.77 -4.77 9.64
N ASP A 40 4.11 -4.64 8.37
CA ASP A 40 5.49 -4.80 7.90
C ASP A 40 6.29 -3.50 7.98
N GLY A 41 5.66 -2.40 8.37
CA GLY A 41 6.29 -1.09 8.49
C GLY A 41 5.61 -0.15 9.49
N LYS A 42 6.39 0.80 10.01
CA LYS A 42 5.94 1.82 10.97
C LYS A 42 4.87 2.75 10.37
N TYR A 43 4.99 3.03 9.09
CA TYR A 43 4.15 3.95 8.32
C TYR A 43 3.14 3.23 7.43
N GLN A 44 2.92 1.94 7.67
CA GLN A 44 2.02 1.10 6.89
C GLN A 44 0.74 0.76 7.65
N GLU A 45 -0.37 0.68 6.93
CA GLU A 45 -1.61 0.04 7.35
C GLU A 45 -2.17 -0.77 6.19
N VAL A 46 -2.73 -1.94 6.46
CA VAL A 46 -3.27 -2.85 5.44
C VAL A 46 -4.70 -3.23 5.80
N TRP A 47 -5.59 -3.09 4.83
CA TRP A 47 -6.97 -3.55 4.89
C TRP A 47 -7.22 -4.66 3.90
N THR A 48 -8.11 -5.58 4.23
CA THR A 48 -8.53 -6.68 3.35
C THR A 48 -10.03 -6.90 3.45
N ILE A 49 -10.63 -7.51 2.41
CA ILE A 49 -12.02 -7.96 2.43
C ILE A 49 -12.06 -9.44 2.78
N ASP A 50 -11.35 -10.26 2.01
CA ASP A 50 -11.43 -11.73 2.06
C ASP A 50 -10.21 -12.39 2.71
N GLY A 51 -9.22 -11.60 3.07
CA GLY A 51 -7.94 -12.05 3.62
C GLY A 51 -6.75 -11.50 2.84
N ASP A 52 -5.62 -11.39 3.51
CA ASP A 52 -4.39 -10.76 3.04
C ASP A 52 -3.86 -11.31 1.70
N ARG A 53 -4.17 -12.56 1.40
CA ARG A 53 -3.74 -13.25 0.17
C ARG A 53 -4.65 -13.02 -1.03
N LEU A 54 -5.87 -12.55 -0.81
CA LEU A 54 -6.91 -12.42 -1.83
C LEU A 54 -7.14 -10.97 -2.26
N ASN A 55 -6.96 -10.03 -1.35
CA ASN A 55 -7.00 -8.61 -1.64
C ASN A 55 -6.36 -7.79 -0.52
N ARG A 56 -5.64 -6.77 -0.90
CA ARG A 56 -4.96 -5.86 0.03
C ARG A 56 -5.15 -4.43 -0.43
N MET A 57 -5.64 -3.60 0.46
CA MET A 57 -5.48 -2.15 0.34
C MET A 57 -4.36 -1.73 1.29
N VAL A 58 -3.31 -1.17 0.73
CA VAL A 58 -2.09 -0.82 1.46
C VAL A 58 -1.95 0.69 1.50
N PHE A 59 -1.83 1.23 2.70
CA PHE A 59 -1.56 2.64 2.94
C PHE A 59 -0.14 2.81 3.47
N TYR A 60 0.63 3.68 2.84
CA TYR A 60 1.89 4.19 3.38
C TYR A 60 1.71 5.68 3.64
N GLY A 61 1.65 6.08 4.91
CA GLY A 61 1.22 7.43 5.29
C GLY A 61 2.28 8.24 6.01
N GLY A 62 2.68 9.37 5.40
CA GLY A 62 3.59 10.32 6.01
C GLY A 62 5.01 9.80 6.21
N VAL A 63 5.51 8.96 5.31
CA VAL A 63 6.88 8.42 5.36
C VAL A 63 7.87 9.57 5.17
N PRO A 64 8.68 9.91 6.18
CA PRO A 64 9.59 11.04 6.07
C PRO A 64 10.86 10.69 5.28
N VAL A 65 11.57 11.71 4.84
CA VAL A 65 12.92 11.57 4.27
C VAL A 65 13.82 10.80 5.24
N GLY A 66 14.59 9.84 4.71
CA GLY A 66 15.51 8.99 5.47
C GLY A 66 14.88 7.74 6.07
N GLU A 67 13.59 7.49 5.81
CA GLU A 67 12.89 6.30 6.27
C GLU A 67 12.43 5.43 5.09
N PRO A 68 12.48 4.09 5.21
CA PRO A 68 11.96 3.18 4.22
C PRO A 68 10.44 3.00 4.36
N LEU A 69 9.78 2.48 3.32
CA LEU A 69 8.35 2.16 3.36
C LEU A 69 8.02 1.06 4.38
N LEU A 70 8.91 0.09 4.51
CA LEU A 70 8.73 -1.11 5.33
C LEU A 70 9.89 -1.29 6.30
N LYS A 71 9.69 -2.10 7.33
CA LYS A 71 10.74 -2.45 8.28
C LYS A 71 11.78 -3.37 7.62
N GLU A 72 13.02 -3.02 7.71
CA GLU A 72 14.15 -3.82 7.24
C GLU A 72 14.27 -5.12 8.06
N ARG A 73 14.62 -6.22 7.38
CA ARG A 73 14.95 -7.49 8.05
C ARG A 73 16.37 -7.42 8.64
N ASP A 74 17.30 -7.00 7.82
CA ASP A 74 18.70 -6.80 8.18
C ASP A 74 19.24 -5.57 7.44
N LYS A 75 19.36 -4.47 8.16
CA LYS A 75 19.81 -3.18 7.61
C LYS A 75 21.22 -3.23 7.00
N LYS A 76 22.04 -4.17 7.44
CA LYS A 76 23.41 -4.29 6.95
C LYS A 76 23.54 -5.14 5.68
N ARG A 77 22.73 -6.21 5.59
CA ARG A 77 22.77 -7.15 4.45
C ARG A 77 21.81 -6.78 3.33
N ASP A 78 20.58 -6.43 3.70
CA ASP A 78 19.50 -6.19 2.77
C ASP A 78 18.81 -4.85 3.11
N PRO A 79 19.51 -3.70 2.95
CA PRO A 79 18.92 -2.40 3.23
C PRO A 79 17.78 -2.12 2.26
N LEU A 80 16.67 -1.60 2.77
CA LEU A 80 15.59 -1.09 1.95
C LEU A 80 15.91 0.32 1.46
N PRO A 81 15.41 0.72 0.29
CA PRO A 81 15.55 2.09 -0.18
C PRO A 81 14.73 3.04 0.71
N ASP A 82 15.32 4.17 1.04
CA ASP A 82 14.68 5.24 1.80
C ASP A 82 13.98 6.26 0.89
N VAL A 83 13.01 6.96 1.43
CA VAL A 83 12.50 8.21 0.85
C VAL A 83 13.60 9.26 0.90
N THR A 84 13.95 9.87 -0.23
CA THR A 84 15.02 10.87 -0.30
C THR A 84 14.47 12.29 -0.43
N GLY A 85 15.24 13.29 0.03
CA GLY A 85 14.82 14.69 -0.01
C GLY A 85 14.69 15.29 -1.41
N ASN A 86 15.33 14.68 -2.40
CA ASN A 86 15.27 15.07 -3.81
C ASN A 86 14.40 14.14 -4.66
N MET A 87 13.64 13.25 -4.03
CA MET A 87 12.73 12.34 -4.72
C MET A 87 11.65 13.09 -5.48
N LEU A 88 11.41 12.68 -6.71
CA LEU A 88 10.31 13.17 -7.55
C LEU A 88 9.21 12.11 -7.66
N LEU A 89 8.02 12.52 -8.06
CA LEU A 89 6.90 11.59 -8.23
C LEU A 89 7.23 10.39 -9.14
N PRO A 90 7.93 10.53 -10.28
CA PRO A 90 8.30 9.39 -11.12
C PRO A 90 9.28 8.39 -10.47
N ASP A 91 9.94 8.75 -9.37
CA ASP A 91 10.85 7.85 -8.66
C ASP A 91 10.10 6.86 -7.74
N ILE A 92 8.84 7.18 -7.39
CA ILE A 92 8.07 6.40 -6.40
C ILE A 92 7.76 4.98 -6.87
N PRO A 93 7.37 4.71 -8.13
CA PRO A 93 7.16 3.34 -8.59
C PRO A 93 8.41 2.46 -8.42
N LEU A 94 9.60 3.01 -8.71
CA LEU A 94 10.85 2.28 -8.53
C LEU A 94 11.20 2.07 -7.04
N LEU A 95 10.87 3.03 -6.18
CA LEU A 95 11.00 2.88 -4.73
C LEU A 95 10.17 1.69 -4.23
N LEU A 96 8.91 1.59 -4.67
CA LEU A 96 8.01 0.48 -4.32
C LEU A 96 8.55 -0.84 -4.84
N GLU A 97 8.96 -0.90 -6.11
CA GLU A 97 9.52 -2.10 -6.72
C GLU A 97 10.74 -2.62 -5.96
N ARG A 98 11.72 -1.76 -5.69
CA ARG A 98 12.93 -2.14 -4.96
C ARG A 98 12.62 -2.59 -3.53
N THR A 99 11.68 -1.90 -2.87
CA THR A 99 11.22 -2.29 -1.54
C THR A 99 10.63 -3.69 -1.56
N TYR A 100 9.74 -3.99 -2.49
CA TYR A 100 9.07 -5.29 -2.58
C TYR A 100 10.04 -6.42 -2.97
N ARG A 101 10.91 -6.18 -3.94
CA ARG A 101 11.95 -7.15 -4.31
C ARG A 101 12.84 -7.54 -3.13
N THR A 102 13.29 -6.56 -2.37
CA THR A 102 14.19 -6.80 -1.23
C THR A 102 13.43 -7.38 -0.03
N LYS A 103 12.29 -6.80 0.33
CA LYS A 103 11.53 -7.20 1.53
C LYS A 103 10.90 -8.56 1.40
N TYR A 104 10.27 -8.83 0.26
CA TYR A 104 9.47 -10.04 0.03
C TYR A 104 10.16 -11.08 -0.85
N GLY A 105 11.36 -10.81 -1.35
CA GLY A 105 12.07 -11.73 -2.24
C GLY A 105 11.42 -11.89 -3.61
N ILE A 106 10.69 -10.87 -4.08
CA ILE A 106 10.00 -10.91 -5.36
C ILE A 106 11.01 -10.81 -6.50
N ALA A 107 11.19 -11.89 -7.24
CA ALA A 107 12.11 -11.96 -8.38
C ALA A 107 11.51 -11.28 -9.63
N ILE A 108 10.21 -11.45 -9.87
CA ILE A 108 9.52 -10.95 -11.05
C ILE A 108 8.53 -9.87 -10.61
N MET A 109 8.82 -8.64 -10.97
CA MET A 109 7.95 -7.48 -10.78
C MET A 109 8.13 -6.51 -11.94
N SER A 110 7.07 -5.93 -12.42
CA SER A 110 7.07 -4.94 -13.50
C SER A 110 6.18 -3.77 -13.16
N ILE A 111 6.69 -2.56 -13.36
CA ILE A 111 5.90 -1.34 -13.34
C ILE A 111 5.32 -1.14 -14.73
N GLY A 112 4.02 -0.93 -14.79
CA GLY A 112 3.30 -0.71 -16.04
C GLY A 112 3.10 0.77 -16.34
N ARG A 113 1.83 1.16 -16.55
CA ARG A 113 1.45 2.54 -16.83
C ARG A 113 1.79 3.46 -15.67
N GLN A 114 2.30 4.64 -15.99
CA GLN A 114 2.53 5.73 -15.05
C GLN A 114 1.94 7.00 -15.65
N GLU A 115 1.12 7.71 -14.89
CA GLU A 115 0.46 8.92 -15.37
C GLU A 115 0.30 9.96 -14.27
N PRO A 116 0.30 11.26 -14.61
CA PRO A 116 -0.05 12.32 -13.68
C PRO A 116 -1.45 12.10 -13.12
N ALA A 117 -1.63 12.37 -11.84
CA ALA A 117 -2.89 12.22 -11.14
C ALA A 117 -3.04 13.30 -10.07
N THR A 118 -4.16 13.25 -9.36
CA THR A 118 -4.43 14.11 -8.20
C THR A 118 -4.89 13.26 -7.03
N LEU A 119 -4.33 13.48 -5.86
CA LEU A 119 -4.74 12.87 -4.60
C LEU A 119 -5.03 13.96 -3.57
N ASP A 120 -6.28 14.07 -3.12
CA ASP A 120 -6.72 15.12 -2.20
C ASP A 120 -6.28 16.53 -2.64
N GLY A 121 -6.49 16.85 -3.93
CA GLY A 121 -6.12 18.13 -4.52
C GLY A 121 -4.60 18.35 -4.77
N ARG A 122 -3.76 17.40 -4.40
CA ARG A 122 -2.30 17.48 -4.56
C ARG A 122 -1.87 16.79 -5.84
N THR A 123 -0.81 17.31 -6.47
CA THR A 123 -0.16 16.64 -7.61
C THR A 123 0.35 15.27 -7.17
N ALA A 124 0.00 14.24 -7.93
CA ALA A 124 0.26 12.86 -7.62
C ALA A 124 0.71 12.10 -8.89
N ILE A 125 1.18 10.88 -8.68
CA ILE A 125 1.42 9.89 -9.74
C ILE A 125 0.53 8.68 -9.50
N ALA A 126 -0.21 8.26 -10.52
CA ALA A 126 -0.89 6.98 -10.55
C ALA A 126 -0.08 5.99 -11.39
N PHE A 127 0.00 4.75 -10.93
CA PHE A 127 0.71 3.70 -11.66
C PHE A 127 0.12 2.33 -11.38
N ASP A 128 0.30 1.42 -12.32
CA ASP A 128 -0.01 0.01 -12.12
C ASP A 128 1.26 -0.84 -12.14
N TYR A 129 1.16 -2.03 -11.60
CA TYR A 129 2.25 -2.99 -11.54
C TYR A 129 1.75 -4.41 -11.43
N THR A 130 2.64 -5.35 -11.76
CA THR A 130 2.41 -6.78 -11.55
C THR A 130 3.62 -7.40 -10.87
N PHE A 131 3.38 -8.44 -10.10
CA PHE A 131 4.45 -9.27 -9.55
C PHE A 131 3.99 -10.71 -9.37
N ILE A 132 4.95 -11.63 -9.31
CA ILE A 132 4.69 -13.02 -8.94
C ILE A 132 4.98 -13.19 -7.46
N ASP A 133 3.95 -13.58 -6.70
CA ASP A 133 4.11 -13.93 -5.30
C ASP A 133 5.05 -15.14 -5.15
N PRO A 134 6.18 -15.01 -4.42
CA PRO A 134 7.18 -16.07 -4.36
C PRO A 134 6.73 -17.30 -3.56
N GLU A 135 5.73 -17.17 -2.70
CA GLU A 135 5.22 -18.28 -1.87
C GLU A 135 4.17 -19.11 -2.62
N TYR A 136 3.32 -18.45 -3.41
CA TYR A 136 2.16 -19.09 -4.06
C TYR A 136 2.29 -19.16 -5.57
N GLU A 137 3.30 -18.55 -6.16
CA GLU A 137 3.52 -18.47 -7.61
C GLU A 137 2.32 -17.88 -8.37
N VAL A 138 1.59 -16.98 -7.71
CA VAL A 138 0.40 -16.32 -8.25
C VAL A 138 0.75 -14.94 -8.76
N GLU A 139 0.35 -14.64 -10.00
CA GLU A 139 0.43 -13.28 -10.53
C GLU A 139 -0.52 -12.37 -9.76
N THR A 140 0.04 -11.33 -9.17
CA THR A 140 -0.66 -10.26 -8.46
C THR A 140 -0.60 -8.98 -9.27
N LYS A 141 -1.74 -8.31 -9.41
CA LYS A 141 -1.84 -6.96 -9.96
C LYS A 141 -1.94 -5.94 -8.85
N GLY A 142 -1.32 -4.79 -9.06
CA GLY A 142 -1.43 -3.64 -8.21
C GLY A 142 -1.79 -2.38 -8.98
N GLU A 143 -2.56 -1.49 -8.37
CA GLU A 143 -2.80 -0.12 -8.81
C GLU A 143 -2.53 0.80 -7.63
N ALA A 144 -1.76 1.86 -7.84
CA ALA A 144 -1.34 2.75 -6.79
C ALA A 144 -1.44 4.22 -7.20
N ILE A 145 -1.57 5.08 -6.20
CA ILE A 145 -1.45 6.52 -6.34
C ILE A 145 -0.56 7.05 -5.21
N ALA A 146 0.32 7.99 -5.53
CA ALA A 146 1.24 8.55 -4.55
C ALA A 146 1.43 10.06 -4.72
N ALA A 147 1.62 10.74 -3.61
CA ALA A 147 1.94 12.16 -3.53
C ALA A 147 3.12 12.40 -2.58
N LEU A 148 3.84 13.49 -2.83
CA LEU A 148 4.87 14.03 -1.94
C LEU A 148 4.36 15.35 -1.37
N GLU A 149 4.33 15.45 -0.06
CA GLU A 149 3.85 16.64 0.64
C GLU A 149 4.75 16.95 1.85
N ASN A 150 5.34 18.14 1.90
CA ASN A 150 6.19 18.60 3.00
C ASN A 150 7.31 17.59 3.37
N GLY A 151 8.01 17.03 2.38
CA GLY A 151 9.09 16.06 2.60
C GLY A 151 8.61 14.69 3.10
N ARG A 152 7.34 14.36 2.91
CA ARG A 152 6.73 13.09 3.30
C ARG A 152 6.06 12.43 2.10
N LEU A 153 6.19 11.11 2.04
CA LEU A 153 5.53 10.30 1.02
C LEU A 153 4.21 9.76 1.55
N TYR A 154 3.18 9.85 0.72
CA TYR A 154 1.86 9.26 0.90
C TYR A 154 1.56 8.38 -0.30
N LEU A 155 1.26 7.11 -0.08
CA LEU A 155 0.95 6.16 -1.13
C LEU A 155 -0.21 5.27 -0.70
N VAL A 156 -1.18 5.09 -1.59
CA VAL A 156 -2.26 4.11 -1.42
C VAL A 156 -2.23 3.16 -2.59
N ALA A 157 -2.25 1.87 -2.32
CA ALA A 157 -2.25 0.83 -3.34
C ALA A 157 -3.33 -0.22 -3.07
N PHE A 158 -3.83 -0.82 -4.14
CA PHE A 158 -4.67 -2.01 -4.08
C PHE A 158 -3.97 -3.16 -4.82
N GLU A 159 -3.91 -4.31 -4.19
CA GLU A 159 -3.24 -5.51 -4.70
C GLU A 159 -4.16 -6.71 -4.57
N ALA A 160 -4.24 -7.52 -5.62
CA ALA A 160 -4.99 -8.77 -5.61
C ALA A 160 -4.49 -9.72 -6.70
N PRO A 161 -4.70 -11.05 -6.56
CA PRO A 161 -4.48 -11.99 -7.63
C PRO A 161 -5.13 -11.53 -8.94
N ALA A 162 -4.37 -11.60 -10.04
CA ALA A 162 -4.79 -11.13 -11.37
C ALA A 162 -6.03 -11.86 -11.86
N VAL A 163 -6.13 -13.15 -11.51
CA VAL A 163 -7.29 -13.98 -11.83
C VAL A 163 -8.41 -13.69 -10.83
N TYR A 164 -9.50 -13.10 -11.31
CA TYR A 164 -10.75 -12.85 -10.60
C TYR A 164 -10.71 -11.72 -9.57
N TYR A 165 -9.90 -11.79 -8.51
CA TYR A 165 -9.99 -10.89 -7.34
C TYR A 165 -9.68 -9.43 -7.67
N PHE A 166 -8.67 -9.17 -8.50
CA PHE A 166 -8.33 -7.80 -8.88
C PHE A 166 -9.49 -7.11 -9.60
N ASN A 167 -10.02 -7.73 -10.64
CA ASN A 167 -11.12 -7.15 -11.42
C ASN A 167 -12.41 -7.03 -10.61
N ARG A 168 -12.65 -7.95 -9.68
CA ARG A 168 -13.83 -7.90 -8.80
C ARG A 168 -13.82 -6.67 -7.88
N ASP A 169 -12.65 -6.32 -7.34
CA ASP A 169 -12.57 -5.38 -6.22
C ASP A 169 -11.91 -4.03 -6.54
N ILE A 170 -11.25 -3.88 -7.69
CA ILE A 170 -10.52 -2.65 -8.04
C ILE A 170 -11.41 -1.40 -8.01
N GLN A 171 -12.70 -1.52 -8.33
CA GLN A 171 -13.61 -0.38 -8.29
C GLN A 171 -13.83 0.13 -6.85
N LYS A 172 -13.83 -0.75 -5.85
CA LYS A 172 -13.92 -0.37 -4.43
C LYS A 172 -12.74 0.50 -4.01
N PHE A 173 -11.54 0.18 -4.50
CA PHE A 173 -10.35 1.01 -4.31
C PHE A 173 -10.49 2.38 -4.96
N ARG A 174 -10.87 2.43 -6.23
CA ARG A 174 -11.03 3.67 -6.97
C ARG A 174 -12.09 4.59 -6.36
N ASP A 175 -13.16 4.01 -5.83
CA ASP A 175 -14.20 4.76 -5.13
C ASP A 175 -13.71 5.27 -3.76
N LEU A 176 -12.91 4.48 -3.05
CA LEU A 176 -12.29 4.93 -1.82
C LEU A 176 -11.34 6.11 -2.05
N LEU A 177 -10.52 6.07 -3.11
CA LEU A 177 -9.57 7.15 -3.42
C LEU A 177 -10.23 8.52 -3.57
N LYS A 178 -11.47 8.58 -4.04
CA LYS A 178 -12.26 9.83 -4.15
C LYS A 178 -12.53 10.48 -2.79
N THR A 179 -12.43 9.72 -1.72
CA THR A 179 -12.72 10.16 -0.35
C THR A 179 -11.46 10.31 0.51
N VAL A 180 -10.31 9.94 -0.02
CA VAL A 180 -9.03 10.02 0.72
C VAL A 180 -8.62 11.47 0.91
N SER A 181 -8.29 11.83 2.14
CA SER A 181 -7.64 13.08 2.49
C SER A 181 -6.33 12.82 3.23
N LEU A 182 -5.33 13.63 2.91
CA LEU A 182 -4.03 13.61 3.59
C LEU A 182 -4.10 14.55 4.79
N THR A 183 -3.74 14.03 5.95
CA THR A 183 -3.65 14.83 7.17
C THR A 183 -2.21 15.31 7.35
N LYS A 184 -2.05 16.60 7.62
CA LYS A 184 -0.75 17.26 7.75
C LYS A 184 0.06 16.77 8.95
#